data_ba24009c18b05c00db15e6114eecc768
#
_entry.id   ba24009c18b05c00db15e6114eecc768
#
_cell.length_a   1.000
_cell.length_b   1.000
_cell.length_c   1.000
_cell.angle_alpha   90.00
_cell.angle_beta   90.00
_cell.angle_gamma   90.00
#
_symmetry.space_group_name_H-M   'P 1'
#
loop_
_entity.id
_entity.type
_entity.pdbx_description
1 polymer ?
#
loop_
_entity_poly.entity_id
_entity_poly.type
_entity_poly.pdbx_seq_one_letter_code
_entity_poly.pdbx_strand_id
1 'polypeptide(L)'
;MPPPRSAHGLGPHVVGQRVVVRRVVHGETGPSGGPAMTDVLGILVAWDSETCVVSPETGPAVTIPVADVVTGKPVPPRGSVRQRVTAREAELRALPLWASPTTESLGEWVLRIVTGERGRGSRRANSVLAIGDPGLPIREAAARVERFYAGWGRVATAQVEVGSDVDAALAAAGWSEAEPEDAPYLVGSLVMARRVAGSDDGVEIVVDGTRILATVHDDGREVGRVRGELNSDWLWVHGLRVDESHRRRGLGRALVAGLLDAGAETGAGTVWVEVDRQNTAAWMLYAGLGLREHHRCRYLQAPES
;
A
#
# COMPACT_ATOMS: atom_id res chain seq x y z
N MET A 1 -33.29 -19.44 -16.39
CA MET A 1 -33.76 -19.17 -15.01
C MET A 1 -32.54 -18.88 -14.14
N PRO A 2 -32.46 -17.76 -13.43
CA PRO A 2 -31.42 -17.59 -12.44
C PRO A 2 -31.60 -18.63 -11.33
N PRO A 3 -30.50 -19.18 -10.75
CA PRO A 3 -30.61 -20.13 -9.65
C PRO A 3 -31.30 -19.48 -8.46
N PRO A 4 -32.05 -20.25 -7.65
CA PRO A 4 -32.73 -19.71 -6.46
C PRO A 4 -31.71 -19.09 -5.53
N ARG A 5 -31.98 -17.87 -5.09
CA ARG A 5 -31.18 -17.21 -4.03
C ARG A 5 -31.30 -18.08 -2.78
N SER A 6 -30.20 -18.68 -2.35
CA SER A 6 -30.16 -19.41 -1.09
C SER A 6 -30.61 -18.50 0.06
N ALA A 7 -31.42 -19.03 0.95
CA ALA A 7 -31.97 -18.30 2.12
C ALA A 7 -30.89 -17.71 3.04
N HIS A 8 -29.63 -18.03 2.79
CA HIS A 8 -28.47 -17.69 3.64
C HIS A 8 -27.59 -16.54 3.10
N GLY A 9 -27.92 -15.94 1.94
CA GLY A 9 -27.07 -14.90 1.33
C GLY A 9 -25.71 -15.39 0.80
N LEU A 10 -25.41 -16.68 0.90
CA LEU A 10 -24.20 -17.34 0.39
C LEU A 10 -24.55 -18.28 -0.78
N GLY A 11 -23.57 -18.60 -1.60
CA GLY A 11 -23.73 -19.49 -2.74
C GLY A 11 -22.47 -19.49 -3.64
N PRO A 12 -22.50 -20.16 -4.80
CA PRO A 12 -21.37 -20.19 -5.71
C PRO A 12 -20.84 -18.81 -6.14
N HIS A 13 -21.71 -17.80 -6.16
CA HIS A 13 -21.40 -16.43 -6.57
C HIS A 13 -20.47 -15.68 -5.60
N VAL A 14 -20.27 -16.18 -4.38
CA VAL A 14 -19.35 -15.61 -3.38
C VAL A 14 -18.12 -16.48 -3.13
N VAL A 15 -17.89 -17.52 -3.93
CA VAL A 15 -16.63 -18.29 -3.92
C VAL A 15 -15.46 -17.37 -4.24
N GLY A 16 -14.38 -17.49 -3.46
CA GLY A 16 -13.23 -16.59 -3.48
C GLY A 16 -13.34 -15.37 -2.55
N GLN A 17 -14.53 -15.11 -1.97
CA GLN A 17 -14.72 -13.99 -1.05
C GLN A 17 -14.53 -14.44 0.41
N ARG A 18 -14.19 -13.49 1.26
CA ARG A 18 -14.19 -13.67 2.70
C ARG A 18 -15.62 -13.66 3.21
N VAL A 19 -15.99 -14.70 3.97
CA VAL A 19 -17.34 -14.89 4.47
C VAL A 19 -17.32 -15.19 5.97
N VAL A 20 -18.42 -14.91 6.65
CA VAL A 20 -18.75 -15.53 7.93
C VAL A 20 -19.92 -16.49 7.69
N VAL A 21 -19.78 -17.73 8.17
CA VAL A 21 -20.80 -18.78 8.07
C VAL A 21 -21.17 -19.23 9.47
N ARG A 22 -22.41 -19.00 9.90
CA ARG A 22 -22.97 -19.57 11.13
C ARG A 22 -23.54 -20.94 10.83
N ARG A 23 -23.04 -21.96 11.53
CA ARG A 23 -23.49 -23.34 11.34
C ARG A 23 -23.91 -23.98 12.64
N VAL A 24 -24.79 -25.00 12.54
CA VAL A 24 -25.15 -25.88 13.65
C VAL A 24 -23.94 -26.77 14.02
N VAL A 25 -23.78 -27.02 15.32
CA VAL A 25 -22.83 -28.00 15.86
C VAL A 25 -23.63 -29.17 16.40
N HIS A 26 -23.57 -30.30 15.67
CA HIS A 26 -24.35 -31.49 16.07
C HIS A 26 -23.78 -32.10 17.37
N GLY A 27 -24.65 -32.55 18.22
CA GLY A 27 -24.31 -33.20 19.51
C GLY A 27 -24.03 -32.23 20.64
N GLU A 28 -24.12 -30.91 20.42
CA GLU A 28 -23.94 -29.91 21.45
C GLU A 28 -25.21 -29.08 21.66
N THR A 29 -25.45 -28.68 22.90
CA THR A 29 -26.60 -27.81 23.27
C THR A 29 -26.10 -26.41 23.56
N GLY A 30 -26.72 -25.42 22.93
CA GLY A 30 -26.40 -24.01 23.14
C GLY A 30 -26.96 -23.46 24.45
N PRO A 31 -26.58 -22.25 24.86
CA PRO A 31 -27.01 -21.62 26.12
C PRO A 31 -28.52 -21.44 26.24
N SER A 32 -29.26 -21.38 25.14
CA SER A 32 -30.72 -21.25 25.10
C SER A 32 -31.46 -22.57 25.08
N GLY A 33 -30.79 -23.73 25.25
CA GLY A 33 -31.40 -25.07 25.22
C GLY A 33 -31.66 -25.63 23.82
N GLY A 34 -31.36 -24.85 22.76
CA GLY A 34 -31.39 -25.29 21.37
C GLY A 34 -30.07 -25.84 20.87
N PRO A 35 -29.95 -26.22 19.57
CA PRO A 35 -28.69 -26.68 19.00
C PRO A 35 -27.61 -25.61 19.17
N ALA A 36 -26.39 -26.05 19.52
CA ALA A 36 -25.21 -25.16 19.56
C ALA A 36 -24.91 -24.64 18.15
N MET A 37 -24.46 -23.41 18.07
CA MET A 37 -24.06 -22.76 16.81
C MET A 37 -22.64 -22.18 16.94
N THR A 38 -21.90 -22.22 15.84
CA THR A 38 -20.57 -21.60 15.76
C THR A 38 -20.41 -20.83 14.46
N ASP A 39 -19.57 -19.80 14.50
CA ASP A 39 -19.24 -19.01 13.33
C ASP A 39 -17.88 -19.47 12.75
N VAL A 40 -17.84 -19.73 11.45
CA VAL A 40 -16.61 -20.00 10.70
C VAL A 40 -16.35 -18.77 9.83
N LEU A 41 -15.20 -18.13 10.05
CA LEU A 41 -14.75 -16.95 9.32
C LEU A 41 -13.53 -17.30 8.47
N GLY A 42 -13.62 -17.10 7.16
CA GLY A 42 -12.54 -17.43 6.23
C GLY A 42 -12.89 -17.13 4.78
N ILE A 43 -12.07 -17.62 3.86
CA ILE A 43 -12.36 -17.56 2.41
C ILE A 43 -13.24 -18.75 2.04
N LEU A 44 -14.36 -18.50 1.37
CA LEU A 44 -15.19 -19.55 0.79
C LEU A 44 -14.44 -20.09 -0.46
N VAL A 45 -13.91 -21.29 -0.37
CA VAL A 45 -13.09 -21.90 -1.43
C VAL A 45 -13.88 -22.80 -2.36
N ALA A 46 -14.98 -23.35 -1.89
CA ALA A 46 -15.89 -24.16 -2.71
C ALA A 46 -17.32 -24.06 -2.19
N TRP A 47 -18.29 -24.25 -3.09
CA TRP A 47 -19.73 -24.35 -2.81
C TRP A 47 -20.39 -25.24 -3.85
N ASP A 48 -21.05 -26.30 -3.40
CA ASP A 48 -21.89 -27.15 -4.22
C ASP A 48 -23.30 -27.32 -3.58
N SER A 49 -24.10 -28.29 -4.07
CA SER A 49 -25.47 -28.52 -3.57
C SER A 49 -25.51 -29.14 -2.17
N GLU A 50 -24.44 -29.77 -1.71
CA GLU A 50 -24.40 -30.54 -0.47
C GLU A 50 -23.47 -29.90 0.57
N THR A 51 -22.37 -29.29 0.13
CA THR A 51 -21.33 -28.78 1.02
C THR A 51 -20.82 -27.40 0.61
N CYS A 52 -20.28 -26.69 1.57
CA CYS A 52 -19.40 -25.56 1.31
C CYS A 52 -18.10 -25.71 2.11
N VAL A 53 -17.00 -25.19 1.56
CA VAL A 53 -15.69 -25.27 2.17
C VAL A 53 -15.20 -23.87 2.47
N VAL A 54 -14.93 -23.59 3.74
CA VAL A 54 -14.35 -22.32 4.19
C VAL A 54 -12.93 -22.57 4.69
N SER A 55 -11.97 -21.82 4.15
CA SER A 55 -10.59 -21.81 4.61
C SER A 55 -10.40 -20.70 5.63
N PRO A 56 -10.30 -20.98 6.94
CA PRO A 56 -10.01 -19.97 7.96
C PRO A 56 -8.62 -19.36 7.78
N GLU A 57 -8.38 -18.20 8.41
CA GLU A 57 -7.05 -17.56 8.42
C GLU A 57 -6.00 -18.41 9.15
N THR A 58 -6.45 -19.22 10.13
CA THR A 58 -5.61 -20.15 10.89
C THR A 58 -6.30 -21.50 11.01
N GLY A 59 -5.56 -22.59 10.83
CA GLY A 59 -6.07 -23.94 10.87
C GLY A 59 -6.49 -24.52 9.51
N PRO A 60 -6.99 -25.77 9.49
CA PRO A 60 -7.40 -26.45 8.28
C PRO A 60 -8.68 -25.89 7.69
N ALA A 61 -8.92 -26.14 6.40
CA ALA A 61 -10.19 -25.83 5.77
C ALA A 61 -11.34 -26.62 6.43
N VAL A 62 -12.48 -25.95 6.61
CA VAL A 62 -13.68 -26.50 7.25
C VAL A 62 -14.73 -26.78 6.20
N THR A 63 -15.08 -28.06 6.04
CA THR A 63 -16.21 -28.49 5.19
C THR A 63 -17.49 -28.43 6.01
N ILE A 64 -18.50 -27.75 5.52
CA ILE A 64 -19.78 -27.50 6.19
C ILE A 64 -20.89 -28.02 5.28
N PRO A 65 -21.74 -28.97 5.74
CA PRO A 65 -22.96 -29.32 5.01
C PRO A 65 -23.84 -28.07 4.81
N VAL A 66 -24.34 -27.83 3.62
CA VAL A 66 -25.20 -26.67 3.33
C VAL A 66 -26.46 -26.71 4.21
N ALA A 67 -26.95 -27.92 4.56
CA ALA A 67 -28.07 -28.10 5.46
C ALA A 67 -27.80 -27.59 6.89
N ASP A 68 -26.56 -27.50 7.31
CA ASP A 68 -26.15 -27.01 8.64
C ASP A 68 -25.94 -25.48 8.65
N VAL A 69 -25.92 -24.84 7.50
CA VAL A 69 -25.75 -23.39 7.39
C VAL A 69 -27.01 -22.68 7.85
N VAL A 70 -26.94 -21.99 8.97
CA VAL A 70 -28.03 -21.20 9.54
C VAL A 70 -28.15 -19.84 8.86
N THR A 71 -26.99 -19.17 8.70
CA THR A 71 -26.88 -17.87 8.03
C THR A 71 -25.42 -17.62 7.63
N GLY A 72 -25.24 -16.72 6.69
CA GLY A 72 -23.90 -16.28 6.30
C GLY A 72 -23.93 -15.06 5.40
N LYS A 73 -22.82 -14.37 5.34
CA LYS A 73 -22.67 -13.20 4.49
C LYS A 73 -21.22 -13.00 4.10
N PRO A 74 -20.95 -12.37 2.95
CA PRO A 74 -19.66 -11.80 2.67
C PRO A 74 -19.31 -10.76 3.73
N VAL A 75 -18.06 -10.76 4.15
CA VAL A 75 -17.52 -9.75 5.07
C VAL A 75 -16.34 -9.05 4.39
N PRO A 76 -16.13 -7.76 4.64
CA PRO A 76 -14.98 -7.06 4.08
C PRO A 76 -13.68 -7.81 4.39
N PRO A 77 -12.69 -7.77 3.51
CA PRO A 77 -11.35 -8.25 3.84
C PRO A 77 -10.92 -7.60 5.16
N ARG A 78 -10.35 -8.39 6.06
CA ARG A 78 -9.75 -7.83 7.27
C ARG A 78 -8.66 -6.87 6.82
N GLY A 79 -8.75 -5.60 7.16
CA GLY A 79 -7.70 -4.64 6.89
C GLY A 79 -6.37 -5.22 7.43
N SER A 80 -5.40 -5.38 6.58
CA SER A 80 -4.11 -5.91 7.00
C SER A 80 -3.54 -5.02 8.11
N VAL A 81 -2.67 -5.54 8.96
CA VAL A 81 -1.99 -4.73 10.00
C VAL A 81 -1.32 -3.51 9.34
N ARG A 82 -0.86 -3.67 8.09
CA ARG A 82 -0.25 -2.64 7.26
C ARG A 82 -1.22 -1.51 6.88
N GLN A 83 -2.49 -1.84 6.72
CA GLN A 83 -3.56 -0.87 6.42
C GLN A 83 -4.05 -0.11 7.67
N ARG A 84 -3.58 -0.48 8.87
CA ARG A 84 -3.90 0.20 10.13
C ARG A 84 -2.89 1.26 10.53
N VAL A 85 -1.73 1.26 9.88
CA VAL A 85 -0.76 2.35 10.01
C VAL A 85 -1.41 3.61 9.46
N THR A 86 -1.29 4.73 10.14
CA THR A 86 -1.84 6.00 9.64
C THR A 86 -1.07 6.49 8.42
N ALA A 87 -1.69 7.33 7.59
CA ALA A 87 -1.02 7.95 6.44
C ALA A 87 0.28 8.66 6.89
N ARG A 88 0.22 9.40 8.00
CA ARG A 88 1.37 10.08 8.58
C ARG A 88 2.50 9.11 8.95
N GLU A 89 2.20 8.02 9.65
CA GLU A 89 3.20 7.02 10.02
C GLU A 89 3.83 6.35 8.79
N ALA A 90 3.02 6.04 7.77
CA ALA A 90 3.51 5.48 6.52
C ALA A 90 4.48 6.45 5.82
N GLU A 91 4.11 7.73 5.74
CA GLU A 91 4.93 8.77 5.14
C GLU A 91 6.24 9.03 5.91
N LEU A 92 6.21 9.00 7.24
CA LEU A 92 7.40 9.16 8.07
C LEU A 92 8.42 8.04 7.88
N ARG A 93 7.99 6.84 7.45
CA ARG A 93 8.92 5.73 7.13
C ARG A 93 9.83 6.03 5.93
N ALA A 94 9.44 6.97 5.07
CA ALA A 94 10.28 7.40 3.96
C ALA A 94 11.39 8.38 4.37
N LEU A 95 11.28 9.06 5.52
CA LEU A 95 12.26 10.09 5.92
C LEU A 95 13.70 9.58 6.01
N PRO A 96 14.00 8.42 6.64
CA PRO A 96 15.38 7.92 6.74
C PRO A 96 15.99 7.50 5.40
N LEU A 97 15.16 7.33 4.36
CA LEU A 97 15.61 6.92 3.03
C LEU A 97 16.26 8.07 2.25
N TRP A 98 16.08 9.32 2.69
CA TRP A 98 16.73 10.49 2.11
C TRP A 98 18.06 10.76 2.82
N ALA A 99 19.08 11.06 2.04
CA ALA A 99 20.41 11.35 2.58
C ALA A 99 20.36 12.65 3.42
N SER A 100 20.49 12.50 4.72
CA SER A 100 20.64 13.60 5.70
C SER A 100 19.64 14.76 5.49
N PRO A 101 18.32 14.54 5.57
CA PRO A 101 17.37 15.62 5.49
C PRO A 101 17.50 16.54 6.72
N THR A 102 17.51 17.85 6.48
CA THR A 102 17.24 18.82 7.55
C THR A 102 15.75 18.81 7.80
N THR A 103 15.35 18.58 9.04
CA THR A 103 13.93 18.53 9.42
C THR A 103 13.64 19.48 10.58
N GLU A 104 12.46 20.10 10.56
CA GLU A 104 11.90 20.87 11.66
C GLU A 104 10.47 20.41 11.92
N SER A 105 10.10 20.22 13.19
CA SER A 105 8.74 19.84 13.56
C SER A 105 7.89 21.07 13.82
N LEU A 106 6.64 21.05 13.36
CA LEU A 106 5.60 22.00 13.66
C LEU A 106 4.35 21.24 14.10
N GLY A 107 4.21 21.01 15.40
CA GLY A 107 3.26 20.04 15.92
C GLY A 107 3.54 18.66 15.31
N GLU A 108 2.53 18.07 14.67
CA GLU A 108 2.69 16.80 13.95
C GLU A 108 3.26 16.97 12.53
N TRP A 109 3.31 18.18 12.01
CA TRP A 109 3.89 18.43 10.69
C TRP A 109 5.42 18.34 10.73
N VAL A 110 6.01 17.91 9.61
CA VAL A 110 7.46 17.81 9.47
C VAL A 110 7.92 18.57 8.22
N LEU A 111 8.61 19.69 8.43
CA LEU A 111 9.26 20.45 7.39
C LEU A 111 10.55 19.72 6.98
N ARG A 112 10.79 19.56 5.69
CA ARG A 112 11.89 18.73 5.16
C ARG A 112 12.64 19.48 4.08
N ILE A 113 13.97 19.45 4.15
CA ILE A 113 14.87 19.96 3.11
C ILE A 113 16.01 18.97 2.90
N VAL A 114 16.30 18.66 1.65
CA VAL A 114 17.49 17.91 1.25
C VAL A 114 18.34 18.80 0.37
N THR A 115 19.58 19.07 0.82
CA THR A 115 20.55 19.92 0.11
C THR A 115 21.51 19.11 -0.76
N GLY A 116 21.69 17.81 -0.48
CA GLY A 116 22.54 16.91 -1.25
C GLY A 116 21.95 16.59 -2.64
N GLU A 117 22.81 16.10 -3.55
CA GLU A 117 22.37 15.72 -4.91
C GLU A 117 21.23 14.70 -4.91
N ARG A 118 21.30 13.73 -3.99
CA ARG A 118 20.26 12.72 -3.83
C ARG A 118 19.06 13.34 -3.14
N GLY A 119 17.95 13.48 -3.86
CA GLY A 119 16.71 14.05 -3.37
C GLY A 119 16.51 15.54 -3.62
N ARG A 120 17.50 16.27 -4.15
CA ARG A 120 17.39 17.72 -4.44
C ARG A 120 16.17 18.07 -5.30
N GLY A 121 15.83 17.24 -6.29
CA GLY A 121 14.68 17.41 -7.18
C GLY A 121 13.40 16.72 -6.68
N SER A 122 13.43 16.01 -5.57
CA SER A 122 12.26 15.32 -5.06
C SER A 122 11.37 16.28 -4.27
N ARG A 123 10.13 16.46 -4.70
CA ARG A 123 9.12 17.23 -3.95
C ARG A 123 8.91 16.64 -2.58
N ARG A 124 8.80 15.31 -2.48
CA ARG A 124 8.62 14.60 -1.22
C ARG A 124 9.71 14.92 -0.20
N ALA A 125 10.96 14.99 -0.65
CA ALA A 125 12.10 15.30 0.22
C ALA A 125 12.22 16.79 0.59
N ASN A 126 11.52 17.66 -0.15
CA ASN A 126 11.63 19.12 -0.05
C ASN A 126 10.26 19.80 0.08
N SER A 127 9.38 19.24 0.88
CA SER A 127 8.07 19.77 1.21
C SER A 127 7.76 19.53 2.68
N VAL A 128 6.86 20.29 3.26
CA VAL A 128 6.31 19.94 4.57
C VAL A 128 5.39 18.73 4.43
N LEU A 129 5.56 17.71 5.27
CA LEU A 129 4.57 16.68 5.49
C LEU A 129 3.47 17.26 6.38
N ALA A 130 2.42 17.76 5.77
CA ALA A 130 1.31 18.43 6.45
C ALA A 130 0.15 17.45 6.68
N ILE A 131 0.41 16.40 7.47
CA ILE A 131 -0.57 15.41 7.90
C ILE A 131 -0.62 15.40 9.43
N GLY A 132 -1.81 15.57 10.00
CA GLY A 132 -2.02 15.71 11.44
C GLY A 132 -2.16 17.17 11.89
N ASP A 133 -2.09 17.40 13.20
CA ASP A 133 -2.29 18.71 13.81
C ASP A 133 -0.98 19.51 13.88
N PRO A 134 -0.87 20.68 13.23
CA PRO A 134 0.31 21.54 13.35
C PRO A 134 0.46 22.20 14.73
N GLY A 135 -0.50 22.06 15.64
CA GLY A 135 -0.52 22.71 16.95
C GLY A 135 -0.77 24.23 16.90
N LEU A 136 -1.14 24.76 15.74
CA LEU A 136 -1.43 26.17 15.47
C LEU A 136 -2.61 26.29 14.49
N PRO A 137 -3.31 27.43 14.49
CA PRO A 137 -4.27 27.72 13.42
C PRO A 137 -3.63 27.60 12.04
N ILE A 138 -4.32 27.00 11.08
CA ILE A 138 -3.74 26.64 9.75
C ILE A 138 -3.07 27.85 9.07
N ARG A 139 -3.65 29.04 9.14
CA ARG A 139 -3.05 30.24 8.52
C ARG A 139 -1.68 30.60 9.17
N GLU A 140 -1.54 30.42 10.47
CA GLU A 140 -0.27 30.67 11.17
C GLU A 140 0.76 29.57 10.85
N ALA A 141 0.31 28.32 10.79
CA ALA A 141 1.14 27.19 10.38
C ALA A 141 1.65 27.38 8.93
N ALA A 142 0.78 27.75 8.00
CA ALA A 142 1.12 28.06 6.62
C ALA A 142 2.19 29.16 6.51
N ALA A 143 1.98 30.30 7.22
CA ALA A 143 2.95 31.40 7.24
C ALA A 143 4.30 30.96 7.84
N ARG A 144 4.33 30.06 8.81
CA ARG A 144 5.58 29.52 9.35
C ARG A 144 6.29 28.62 8.34
N VAL A 145 5.55 27.76 7.64
CA VAL A 145 6.07 26.91 6.54
C VAL A 145 6.66 27.79 5.44
N GLU A 146 5.96 28.84 5.01
CA GLU A 146 6.45 29.78 3.99
C GLU A 146 7.78 30.43 4.42
N ARG A 147 7.87 30.95 5.65
CA ARG A 147 9.13 31.53 6.16
C ARG A 147 10.27 30.52 6.20
N PHE A 148 10.00 29.26 6.59
CA PHE A 148 11.01 28.21 6.61
C PHE A 148 11.59 27.99 5.20
N TYR A 149 10.74 27.76 4.19
CA TYR A 149 11.21 27.50 2.83
C TYR A 149 11.81 28.75 2.17
N ALA A 150 11.31 29.95 2.46
CA ALA A 150 11.91 31.20 2.01
C ALA A 150 13.36 31.37 2.50
N GLY A 151 13.66 30.94 3.74
CA GLY A 151 15.03 30.90 4.27
C GLY A 151 15.99 30.00 3.47
N TRP A 152 15.46 29.06 2.70
CA TRP A 152 16.21 28.20 1.78
C TRP A 152 16.13 28.65 0.31
N GLY A 153 15.53 29.81 0.04
CA GLY A 153 15.31 30.32 -1.31
C GLY A 153 14.35 29.44 -2.14
N ARG A 154 13.38 28.83 -1.50
CA ARG A 154 12.40 27.92 -2.15
C ARG A 154 10.99 28.37 -1.89
N VAL A 155 10.10 28.09 -2.84
CA VAL A 155 8.65 28.22 -2.65
C VAL A 155 8.18 27.09 -1.72
N ALA A 156 7.34 27.43 -0.76
CA ALA A 156 6.80 26.47 0.18
C ALA A 156 5.87 25.48 -0.55
N THR A 157 6.08 24.20 -0.33
CA THR A 157 5.27 23.12 -0.84
C THR A 157 4.81 22.22 0.30
N ALA A 158 3.54 21.87 0.35
CA ALA A 158 2.96 20.98 1.35
C ALA A 158 2.51 19.67 0.70
N GLN A 159 2.95 18.56 1.27
CA GLN A 159 2.39 17.22 1.00
C GLN A 159 1.22 17.02 1.95
N VAL A 160 0.01 16.87 1.42
CA VAL A 160 -1.22 16.68 2.18
C VAL A 160 -1.91 15.39 1.79
N GLU A 161 -2.62 14.77 2.74
CA GLU A 161 -3.52 13.67 2.42
C GLU A 161 -4.76 14.20 1.71
N VAL A 162 -5.07 13.66 0.54
CA VAL A 162 -6.18 14.11 -0.30
C VAL A 162 -7.51 13.98 0.43
N GLY A 163 -8.27 15.06 0.48
CA GLY A 163 -9.59 15.13 1.12
C GLY A 163 -9.54 15.26 2.64
N SER A 164 -8.37 15.49 3.24
CA SER A 164 -8.25 15.79 4.68
C SER A 164 -8.68 17.23 4.99
N ASP A 165 -8.97 17.51 6.28
CA ASP A 165 -9.27 18.86 6.75
C ASP A 165 -8.10 19.84 6.50
N VAL A 166 -6.86 19.36 6.61
CA VAL A 166 -5.65 20.13 6.30
C VAL A 166 -5.58 20.50 4.83
N ASP A 167 -5.90 19.57 3.95
CA ASP A 167 -5.96 19.78 2.50
C ASP A 167 -6.96 20.89 2.16
N ALA A 168 -8.18 20.79 2.67
CA ALA A 168 -9.22 21.79 2.47
C ALA A 168 -8.85 23.16 3.06
N ALA A 169 -8.23 23.17 4.25
CA ALA A 169 -7.88 24.41 4.94
C ALA A 169 -6.70 25.14 4.28
N LEU A 170 -5.68 24.43 3.77
CA LEU A 170 -4.60 25.04 2.99
C LEU A 170 -5.12 25.60 1.65
N ALA A 171 -6.00 24.87 0.96
CA ALA A 171 -6.65 25.37 -0.25
C ALA A 171 -7.46 26.67 0.03
N ALA A 172 -8.21 26.72 1.14
CA ALA A 172 -8.91 27.91 1.58
C ALA A 172 -7.97 29.06 2.01
N ALA A 173 -6.72 28.76 2.38
CA ALA A 173 -5.66 29.74 2.64
C ALA A 173 -4.95 30.24 1.36
N GLY A 174 -5.38 29.79 0.16
CA GLY A 174 -4.84 30.23 -1.11
C GLY A 174 -3.73 29.33 -1.68
N TRP A 175 -3.42 28.20 -1.03
CA TRP A 175 -2.48 27.23 -1.58
C TRP A 175 -3.14 26.48 -2.74
N SER A 176 -2.42 26.30 -3.83
CA SER A 176 -2.92 25.67 -5.05
C SER A 176 -2.12 24.42 -5.41
N GLU A 177 -2.70 23.55 -6.20
CA GLU A 177 -2.03 22.35 -6.65
C GLU A 177 -0.83 22.71 -7.54
N ALA A 178 0.35 22.26 -7.17
CA ALA A 178 1.61 22.60 -7.84
C ALA A 178 1.70 22.00 -9.25
N GLU A 179 1.19 20.82 -9.43
CA GLU A 179 0.93 20.07 -10.68
C GLU A 179 -0.02 18.93 -10.32
N PRO A 180 -0.86 18.44 -11.23
CA PRO A 180 -1.79 17.37 -10.95
C PRO A 180 -1.04 16.03 -10.76
N GLU A 181 -0.36 15.89 -9.66
CA GLU A 181 0.31 14.65 -9.23
C GLU A 181 -0.39 14.10 -7.98
N ASP A 182 -1.45 13.37 -8.21
CA ASP A 182 -2.06 12.51 -7.20
C ASP A 182 -1.29 11.19 -7.22
N ALA A 183 -0.45 10.96 -6.22
CA ALA A 183 0.37 9.76 -6.11
C ALA A 183 -0.22 8.81 -5.05
N PRO A 184 -0.98 7.79 -5.46
CA PRO A 184 -1.41 6.74 -4.56
C PRO A 184 -0.23 6.01 -3.93
N TYR A 185 -0.30 5.83 -2.62
CA TYR A 185 0.59 5.02 -1.82
C TYR A 185 0.02 3.60 -1.75
N LEU A 186 0.68 2.65 -2.42
CA LEU A 186 0.28 1.25 -2.41
C LEU A 186 1.12 0.48 -1.40
N VAL A 187 0.47 -0.37 -0.61
CA VAL A 187 1.14 -1.22 0.37
C VAL A 187 0.63 -2.65 0.30
N GLY A 188 1.51 -3.61 0.56
CA GLY A 188 1.16 -5.03 0.56
C GLY A 188 2.07 -5.90 1.42
N SER A 189 1.68 -7.15 1.57
CA SER A 189 2.54 -8.18 2.16
C SER A 189 3.63 -8.56 1.18
N LEU A 190 4.90 -8.43 1.58
CA LEU A 190 6.01 -8.84 0.76
C LEU A 190 5.95 -10.34 0.44
N VAL A 191 5.61 -11.19 1.42
CA VAL A 191 5.46 -12.64 1.22
C VAL A 191 4.39 -12.97 0.17
N MET A 192 3.26 -12.25 0.20
CA MET A 192 2.20 -12.49 -0.78
C MET A 192 2.59 -11.97 -2.17
N ALA A 193 3.24 -10.80 -2.23
CA ALA A 193 3.72 -10.24 -3.49
C ALA A 193 4.76 -11.15 -4.15
N ARG A 194 5.71 -11.71 -3.39
CA ARG A 194 6.68 -12.71 -3.87
C ARG A 194 6.01 -13.92 -4.51
N ARG A 195 5.03 -14.51 -3.84
CA ARG A 195 4.31 -15.70 -4.37
C ARG A 195 3.67 -15.46 -5.73
N VAL A 196 3.23 -14.22 -5.95
CA VAL A 196 2.57 -13.82 -7.20
C VAL A 196 3.57 -13.32 -8.24
N ALA A 197 4.70 -12.76 -7.82
CA ALA A 197 5.67 -12.12 -8.73
C ALA A 197 6.23 -13.08 -9.78
N GLY A 198 6.50 -14.34 -9.41
CA GLY A 198 7.04 -15.35 -10.30
C GLY A 198 8.56 -15.37 -10.30
N SER A 199 9.18 -15.80 -11.42
CA SER A 199 10.61 -15.91 -11.56
C SER A 199 11.31 -14.57 -11.77
N ASP A 200 12.54 -14.49 -11.29
CA ASP A 200 13.52 -13.40 -11.46
C ASP A 200 14.66 -13.79 -12.43
N ASP A 201 14.43 -14.75 -13.31
CA ASP A 201 15.43 -15.25 -14.25
C ASP A 201 16.11 -14.09 -15.01
N GLY A 202 17.44 -14.08 -14.98
CA GLY A 202 18.26 -13.08 -15.65
C GLY A 202 18.34 -11.71 -14.92
N VAL A 203 17.86 -11.63 -13.68
CA VAL A 203 18.00 -10.42 -12.85
C VAL A 203 19.28 -10.50 -12.02
N GLU A 204 20.09 -9.48 -12.10
CA GLU A 204 21.27 -9.29 -11.25
C GLU A 204 20.89 -8.45 -10.04
N ILE A 205 21.26 -8.91 -8.83
CA ILE A 205 20.94 -8.24 -7.56
C ILE A 205 22.23 -7.75 -6.90
N VAL A 206 22.22 -6.50 -6.49
CA VAL A 206 23.27 -5.91 -5.64
C VAL A 206 22.61 -5.38 -4.37
N VAL A 207 23.08 -5.85 -3.22
CA VAL A 207 22.64 -5.39 -1.89
C VAL A 207 23.78 -4.60 -1.25
N ASP A 208 23.50 -3.36 -0.85
CA ASP A 208 24.43 -2.47 -0.14
C ASP A 208 23.71 -1.90 1.10
N GLY A 209 23.93 -2.54 2.24
CA GLY A 209 23.26 -2.20 3.47
C GLY A 209 21.74 -2.34 3.36
N THR A 210 21.02 -1.21 3.46
CA THR A 210 19.55 -1.17 3.31
C THR A 210 19.08 -0.99 1.87
N ARG A 211 20.01 -0.88 0.92
CA ARG A 211 19.71 -0.61 -0.49
C ARG A 211 19.83 -1.87 -1.31
N ILE A 212 18.89 -2.04 -2.20
CA ILE A 212 18.85 -3.15 -3.15
C ILE A 212 18.71 -2.56 -4.54
N LEU A 213 19.56 -3.01 -5.46
CA LEU A 213 19.46 -2.70 -6.88
C LEU A 213 19.27 -4.02 -7.63
N ALA A 214 18.20 -4.09 -8.41
CA ALA A 214 17.95 -5.17 -9.35
C ALA A 214 18.11 -4.64 -10.79
N THR A 215 18.88 -5.31 -11.62
CA THR A 215 19.14 -4.94 -13.01
C THR A 215 18.99 -6.12 -13.95
N VAL A 216 18.63 -5.83 -15.20
CA VAL A 216 18.64 -6.78 -16.31
C VAL A 216 19.49 -6.21 -17.42
N HIS A 217 20.35 -7.06 -17.98
CA HIS A 217 21.24 -6.70 -19.09
C HIS A 217 20.87 -7.51 -20.35
N ASP A 218 21.06 -6.90 -21.52
CA ASP A 218 21.00 -7.52 -22.83
C ASP A 218 22.23 -7.09 -23.63
N ASP A 219 22.98 -8.06 -24.14
CA ASP A 219 24.28 -7.84 -24.80
C ASP A 219 25.24 -6.95 -23.97
N GLY A 220 25.27 -7.14 -22.65
CA GLY A 220 26.14 -6.38 -21.73
C GLY A 220 25.68 -4.96 -21.42
N ARG A 221 24.53 -4.52 -21.95
CA ARG A 221 23.93 -3.22 -21.68
C ARG A 221 22.78 -3.36 -20.70
N GLU A 222 22.70 -2.49 -19.69
CA GLU A 222 21.54 -2.42 -18.81
C GLU A 222 20.29 -1.98 -19.59
N VAL A 223 19.27 -2.83 -19.61
CA VAL A 223 17.98 -2.60 -20.29
C VAL A 223 16.82 -2.43 -19.32
N GLY A 224 17.05 -2.67 -18.04
CA GLY A 224 16.05 -2.45 -17.00
C GLY A 224 16.65 -2.45 -15.62
N ARG A 225 16.01 -1.70 -14.72
CA ARG A 225 16.37 -1.64 -13.29
C ARG A 225 15.18 -1.32 -12.41
N VAL A 226 15.29 -1.71 -11.14
CA VAL A 226 14.45 -1.23 -10.03
C VAL A 226 15.31 -1.09 -8.78
N ARG A 227 14.92 -0.21 -7.88
CA ARG A 227 15.61 -0.01 -6.61
C ARG A 227 14.68 -0.32 -5.46
N GLY A 228 15.25 -0.82 -4.37
CA GLY A 228 14.60 -0.99 -3.09
C GLY A 228 15.41 -0.33 -1.99
N GLU A 229 14.74 0.25 -1.03
CA GLU A 229 15.36 0.74 0.19
C GLU A 229 14.57 0.23 1.40
N LEU A 230 15.28 -0.37 2.37
CA LEU A 230 14.69 -0.96 3.56
C LEU A 230 14.74 0.03 4.72
N ASN A 231 13.59 0.25 5.37
CA ASN A 231 13.51 0.92 6.65
C ASN A 231 12.71 0.03 7.63
N SER A 232 13.39 -0.49 8.65
CA SER A 232 12.84 -1.53 9.53
C SER A 232 12.43 -2.76 8.70
N ASP A 233 11.16 -3.16 8.71
CA ASP A 233 10.60 -4.27 7.92
C ASP A 233 9.82 -3.79 6.67
N TRP A 234 9.99 -2.52 6.27
CA TRP A 234 9.30 -1.91 5.13
C TRP A 234 10.27 -1.67 3.97
N LEU A 235 10.03 -2.35 2.86
CA LEU A 235 10.76 -2.19 1.61
C LEU A 235 10.06 -1.16 0.71
N TRP A 236 10.72 -0.03 0.47
CA TRP A 236 10.31 0.91 -0.55
C TRP A 236 10.80 0.46 -1.93
N VAL A 237 9.88 0.34 -2.87
CA VAL A 237 10.20 0.03 -4.28
C VAL A 237 10.09 1.30 -5.09
N HIS A 238 11.15 1.65 -5.82
CA HIS A 238 11.17 2.87 -6.62
C HIS A 238 12.05 2.76 -7.85
N GLY A 239 11.88 3.70 -8.79
CA GLY A 239 12.75 3.83 -9.95
C GLY A 239 12.69 2.63 -10.90
N LEU A 240 11.57 1.89 -10.95
CA LEU A 240 11.37 0.83 -11.93
C LEU A 240 11.39 1.44 -13.34
N ARG A 241 12.33 0.96 -14.13
CA ARG A 241 12.52 1.39 -15.51
C ARG A 241 12.86 0.18 -16.37
N VAL A 242 12.26 0.11 -17.55
CA VAL A 242 12.61 -0.83 -18.61
C VAL A 242 12.70 -0.07 -19.92
N ASP A 243 13.78 -0.25 -20.67
CA ASP A 243 13.99 0.36 -21.96
C ASP A 243 12.83 0.06 -22.90
N GLU A 244 12.43 1.03 -23.70
CA GLU A 244 11.21 0.97 -24.49
C GLU A 244 11.17 -0.26 -25.43
N SER A 245 12.29 -0.56 -26.09
CA SER A 245 12.46 -1.72 -26.98
C SER A 245 12.36 -3.06 -26.26
N HIS A 246 12.45 -3.07 -24.91
CA HIS A 246 12.43 -4.28 -24.08
C HIS A 246 11.15 -4.40 -23.24
N ARG A 247 10.23 -3.43 -23.35
CA ARG A 247 8.92 -3.48 -22.65
C ARG A 247 8.05 -4.63 -23.15
N ARG A 248 7.05 -5.00 -22.32
CA ARG A 248 6.05 -6.04 -22.60
C ARG A 248 6.61 -7.47 -22.72
N ARG A 249 7.87 -7.68 -22.28
CA ARG A 249 8.54 -8.99 -22.22
C ARG A 249 8.59 -9.58 -20.80
N GLY A 250 7.85 -9.02 -19.84
CA GLY A 250 7.85 -9.47 -18.44
C GLY A 250 8.98 -8.92 -17.58
N LEU A 251 9.96 -8.19 -18.15
CA LEU A 251 11.16 -7.72 -17.43
C LEU A 251 10.86 -6.87 -16.19
N GLY A 252 9.85 -5.99 -16.26
CA GLY A 252 9.47 -5.19 -15.09
C GLY A 252 8.98 -6.05 -13.92
N ARG A 253 8.29 -7.16 -14.22
CA ARG A 253 7.81 -8.11 -13.22
C ARG A 253 8.96 -8.94 -12.65
N ALA A 254 9.88 -9.42 -13.49
CA ALA A 254 11.07 -10.15 -13.07
C ALA A 254 11.99 -9.29 -12.18
N LEU A 255 12.23 -8.02 -12.56
CA LEU A 255 12.97 -7.07 -11.74
C LEU A 255 12.37 -6.89 -10.35
N VAL A 256 11.04 -6.71 -10.28
CA VAL A 256 10.35 -6.59 -9.00
C VAL A 256 10.40 -7.92 -8.23
N ALA A 257 10.30 -9.09 -8.89
CA ALA A 257 10.42 -10.39 -8.24
C ALA A 257 11.77 -10.54 -7.54
N GLY A 258 12.89 -10.33 -8.26
CA GLY A 258 14.23 -10.40 -7.67
C GLY A 258 14.44 -9.39 -6.53
N LEU A 259 13.90 -8.16 -6.68
CA LEU A 259 13.94 -7.17 -5.61
C LEU A 259 13.18 -7.62 -4.35
N LEU A 260 12.02 -8.24 -4.51
CA LEU A 260 11.22 -8.75 -3.38
C LEU A 260 11.90 -9.95 -2.72
N ASP A 261 12.60 -10.80 -3.49
CA ASP A 261 13.35 -11.93 -2.93
C ASP A 261 14.51 -11.42 -2.08
N ALA A 262 15.33 -10.53 -2.61
CA ALA A 262 16.41 -9.89 -1.87
C ALA A 262 15.89 -9.10 -0.65
N GLY A 263 14.75 -8.41 -0.79
CA GLY A 263 14.09 -7.72 0.31
C GLY A 263 13.67 -8.66 1.45
N ALA A 264 13.16 -9.85 1.12
CA ALA A 264 12.82 -10.85 2.13
C ALA A 264 14.06 -11.37 2.87
N GLU A 265 15.16 -11.60 2.16
CA GLU A 265 16.44 -12.03 2.74
C GLU A 265 17.02 -10.99 3.69
N THR A 266 16.78 -9.69 3.42
CA THR A 266 17.16 -8.58 4.29
C THR A 266 16.16 -8.28 5.41
N GLY A 267 15.08 -9.08 5.54
CA GLY A 267 14.13 -9.00 6.65
C GLY A 267 12.87 -8.17 6.38
N ALA A 268 12.61 -7.77 5.14
CA ALA A 268 11.38 -7.06 4.80
C ALA A 268 10.14 -7.96 4.92
N GLY A 269 9.11 -7.46 5.58
CA GLY A 269 7.79 -8.09 5.69
C GLY A 269 6.70 -7.35 4.91
N THR A 270 6.93 -6.07 4.66
CA THR A 270 6.01 -5.15 4.00
C THR A 270 6.68 -4.55 2.78
N VAL A 271 5.97 -4.45 1.68
CA VAL A 271 6.40 -3.74 0.47
C VAL A 271 5.45 -2.58 0.19
N TRP A 272 6.02 -1.45 -0.23
CA TRP A 272 5.26 -0.28 -0.60
C TRP A 272 5.88 0.46 -1.78
N VAL A 273 5.05 1.20 -2.48
CA VAL A 273 5.43 1.98 -3.66
C VAL A 273 4.47 3.17 -3.81
N GLU A 274 4.99 4.27 -4.28
CA GLU A 274 4.19 5.36 -4.84
C GLU A 274 4.13 5.21 -6.34
N VAL A 275 2.94 5.32 -6.89
CA VAL A 275 2.71 5.18 -8.33
C VAL A 275 2.02 6.43 -8.82
N ASP A 276 2.60 7.10 -9.79
CA ASP A 276 1.91 8.15 -10.54
C ASP A 276 0.60 7.58 -11.13
N ARG A 277 -0.51 8.24 -10.86
CA ARG A 277 -1.84 7.82 -11.33
C ARG A 277 -1.92 7.65 -12.85
N GLN A 278 -1.14 8.41 -13.59
CA GLN A 278 -1.06 8.32 -15.05
C GLN A 278 -0.27 7.09 -15.51
N ASN A 279 0.57 6.51 -14.64
CA ASN A 279 1.34 5.30 -14.93
C ASN A 279 0.51 4.03 -14.72
N THR A 280 -0.49 3.84 -15.60
CA THR A 280 -1.39 2.68 -15.56
C THR A 280 -0.64 1.34 -15.58
N ALA A 281 0.50 1.27 -16.28
CA ALA A 281 1.29 0.04 -16.37
C ALA A 281 1.90 -0.35 -15.02
N ALA A 282 2.48 0.60 -14.29
CA ALA A 282 2.99 0.38 -12.95
C ALA A 282 1.87 0.07 -11.97
N TRP A 283 0.74 0.78 -12.05
CA TRP A 283 -0.45 0.49 -11.25
C TRP A 283 -0.91 -0.95 -11.41
N MET A 284 -1.09 -1.40 -12.66
CA MET A 284 -1.52 -2.78 -12.94
C MET A 284 -0.50 -3.82 -12.44
N LEU A 285 0.79 -3.53 -12.57
CA LEU A 285 1.84 -4.41 -12.05
C LEU A 285 1.71 -4.58 -10.53
N TYR A 286 1.72 -3.50 -9.76
CA TYR A 286 1.73 -3.57 -8.30
C TYR A 286 0.37 -4.05 -7.75
N ALA A 287 -0.74 -3.63 -8.32
CA ALA A 287 -2.06 -4.17 -7.96
C ALA A 287 -2.17 -5.68 -8.25
N GLY A 288 -1.59 -6.14 -9.37
CA GLY A 288 -1.48 -7.56 -9.71
C GLY A 288 -0.59 -8.36 -8.76
N LEU A 289 0.37 -7.74 -8.09
CA LEU A 289 1.18 -8.31 -7.00
C LEU A 289 0.47 -8.31 -5.64
N GLY A 290 -0.76 -7.81 -5.58
CA GLY A 290 -1.57 -7.79 -4.36
C GLY A 290 -1.37 -6.55 -3.49
N LEU A 291 -0.62 -5.54 -3.94
CA LEU A 291 -0.58 -4.26 -3.24
C LEU A 291 -1.94 -3.56 -3.36
N ARG A 292 -2.31 -2.82 -2.35
CA ARG A 292 -3.56 -2.05 -2.29
C ARG A 292 -3.28 -0.62 -1.91
N GLU A 293 -4.11 0.29 -2.41
CA GLU A 293 -4.07 1.68 -2.01
C GLU A 293 -4.28 1.80 -0.49
N HIS A 294 -3.39 2.53 0.15
CA HIS A 294 -3.44 2.85 1.57
C HIS A 294 -3.99 4.27 1.75
N HIS A 295 -3.39 5.23 1.11
CA HIS A 295 -3.78 6.64 1.11
C HIS A 295 -3.28 7.31 -0.17
N ARG A 296 -3.67 8.57 -0.37
CA ARG A 296 -3.17 9.43 -1.43
C ARG A 296 -2.70 10.73 -0.87
N CYS A 297 -1.59 11.21 -1.39
CA CYS A 297 -1.12 12.56 -1.12
C CYS A 297 -1.10 13.37 -2.41
N ARG A 298 -1.28 14.68 -2.27
CA ARG A 298 -0.99 15.66 -3.30
C ARG A 298 -0.09 16.77 -2.77
N TYR A 299 0.43 17.58 -3.67
CA TYR A 299 1.31 18.68 -3.31
C TYR A 299 0.62 20.01 -3.57
N LEU A 300 0.49 20.82 -2.53
CA LEU A 300 0.02 22.17 -2.61
C LEU A 300 1.19 23.13 -2.50
N GLN A 301 1.19 24.18 -3.30
CA GLN A 301 2.20 25.25 -3.32
C GLN A 301 1.60 26.53 -2.76
N ALA A 302 2.38 27.23 -1.94
CA ALA A 302 1.99 28.53 -1.43
C ALA A 302 1.78 29.52 -2.57
N PRO A 303 0.88 30.51 -2.42
CA PRO A 303 0.71 31.59 -3.39
C PRO A 303 2.02 32.33 -3.61
N GLU A 304 2.27 32.77 -4.84
CA GLU A 304 3.39 33.68 -5.15
C GLU A 304 3.19 35.01 -4.43
N SER A 305 4.19 35.47 -3.71
CA SER A 305 4.17 36.69 -2.90
C SER A 305 4.36 37.93 -3.78
#